data_9982e7cae2367e78f25f3ae6420125ea
#
_entry.id   9982e7cae2367e78f25f3ae6420125ea
#
_cell.length_a   1.000
_cell.length_b   1.000
_cell.length_c   1.000
_cell.angle_alpha   90.00
_cell.angle_beta   90.00
_cell.angle_gamma   90.00
#
_symmetry.space_group_name_H-M   'P 1'
#
loop_
_entity.id
_entity.type
_entity.pdbx_description
1 polymer ?
#
loop_
_entity_poly.entity_id
_entity_poly.type
_entity_poly.pdbx_seq_one_letter_code
_entity_poly.pdbx_strand_id
1 'polypeptide(L)'
;MENVLEVKNIEKYYGNKSNLTKAIDNISFNVKNGEFVGIMGASGSGKTTLLNCVSTIDRVTAGHIIINGEDITKIKGNKLNKFRREELGFIFQDFNLLDTLTIYENIALALTIQKVKAIEINNRVHEIAKKLDISGIINKYPYQVSGGQKQRCAAARAIITNPKIILADEPTGALDSKSAKQLLMTFDYLHQKLNATILMVTHDAFTASYSDRIIFIKDGKIFNELIKGNDTRKQFFEKIIEVQTLLGGDLNDVI
;
A
#
# COMPACT_ATOMS: atom_id res chain seq x y z
N MET A 1 13.75 16.87 -0.88
CA MET A 1 13.16 15.80 -0.04
C MET A 1 13.87 14.50 -0.36
N GLU A 2 14.16 13.70 0.67
CA GLU A 2 14.85 12.43 0.54
C GLU A 2 13.90 11.34 0.02
N ASN A 3 14.40 10.46 -0.85
CA ASN A 3 13.61 9.32 -1.34
C ASN A 3 13.56 8.24 -0.26
N VAL A 4 12.35 7.79 0.09
CA VAL A 4 12.13 6.63 0.96
C VAL A 4 12.18 5.34 0.16
N LEU A 5 11.63 5.35 -1.05
CA LEU A 5 11.68 4.21 -1.98
C LEU A 5 12.33 4.64 -3.30
N GLU A 6 13.26 3.84 -3.79
CA GLU A 6 13.81 3.94 -5.14
C GLU A 6 13.71 2.56 -5.82
N VAL A 7 13.00 2.51 -6.91
CA VAL A 7 12.88 1.35 -7.79
C VAL A 7 13.72 1.62 -9.02
N LYS A 8 14.70 0.76 -9.32
CA LYS A 8 15.69 0.96 -10.39
C LYS A 8 15.73 -0.22 -11.35
N ASN A 9 15.20 0.00 -12.55
CA ASN A 9 15.24 -0.93 -13.69
C ASN A 9 14.82 -2.35 -13.30
N ILE A 10 13.74 -2.49 -12.51
CA ILE A 10 13.31 -3.81 -12.06
C ILE A 10 12.62 -4.56 -13.19
N GLU A 11 12.90 -5.86 -13.21
CA GLU A 11 12.23 -6.84 -14.07
C GLU A 11 11.75 -8.02 -13.22
N LYS A 12 10.60 -8.57 -13.59
CA LYS A 12 10.06 -9.78 -12.98
C LYS A 12 9.51 -10.73 -14.03
N TYR A 13 10.04 -11.94 -14.00
CA TYR A 13 9.59 -13.04 -14.85
C TYR A 13 9.00 -14.15 -14.00
N TYR A 14 7.95 -14.77 -14.50
CA TYR A 14 7.36 -16.00 -13.97
C TYR A 14 7.40 -17.10 -15.04
N GLY A 15 7.41 -18.36 -14.61
CA GLY A 15 7.37 -19.52 -15.49
C GLY A 15 8.73 -20.21 -15.68
N ASN A 16 8.77 -21.14 -16.61
CA ASN A 16 9.92 -21.94 -16.96
C ASN A 16 10.47 -21.54 -18.34
N LYS A 17 11.66 -22.06 -18.73
CA LYS A 17 12.34 -21.74 -20.01
C LYS A 17 11.45 -21.83 -21.27
N SER A 18 10.40 -22.69 -21.23
CA SER A 18 9.48 -22.89 -22.35
C SER A 18 8.23 -21.99 -22.30
N ASN A 19 7.94 -21.36 -21.17
CA ASN A 19 6.76 -20.50 -21.01
C ASN A 19 7.06 -19.40 -19.99
N LEU A 20 7.75 -18.36 -20.45
CA LEU A 20 8.21 -17.24 -19.62
C LEU A 20 7.26 -16.05 -19.78
N THR A 21 6.63 -15.61 -18.69
CA THR A 21 5.79 -14.41 -18.66
C THR A 21 6.56 -13.29 -17.99
N LYS A 22 6.75 -12.18 -18.70
CA LYS A 22 7.35 -10.95 -18.14
C LYS A 22 6.27 -10.11 -17.49
N ALA A 23 6.19 -10.15 -16.17
CA ALA A 23 5.17 -9.43 -15.41
C ALA A 23 5.57 -7.98 -15.11
N ILE A 24 6.87 -7.68 -15.03
CA ILE A 24 7.44 -6.34 -14.91
C ILE A 24 8.58 -6.19 -15.90
N ASP A 25 8.57 -5.10 -16.66
CA ASP A 25 9.50 -4.81 -17.73
C ASP A 25 10.14 -3.44 -17.54
N ASN A 26 11.32 -3.42 -16.92
CA ASN A 26 12.17 -2.24 -16.76
C ASN A 26 11.48 -1.04 -16.08
N ILE A 27 10.82 -1.28 -14.94
CA ILE A 27 10.15 -0.22 -14.16
C ILE A 27 11.19 0.52 -13.30
N SER A 28 11.15 1.86 -13.36
CA SER A 28 11.94 2.75 -12.50
C SER A 28 11.08 3.92 -12.02
N PHE A 29 11.03 4.14 -10.71
CA PHE A 29 10.40 5.30 -10.08
C PHE A 29 10.94 5.48 -8.66
N ASN A 30 10.60 6.59 -8.02
CA ASN A 30 10.90 6.85 -6.62
C ASN A 30 9.65 7.29 -5.86
N VAL A 31 9.69 7.21 -4.52
CA VAL A 31 8.69 7.78 -3.61
C VAL A 31 9.44 8.60 -2.57
N LYS A 32 9.05 9.86 -2.43
CA LYS A 32 9.64 10.79 -1.45
C LYS A 32 9.08 10.55 -0.06
N ASN A 33 9.83 10.95 0.95
CA ASN A 33 9.35 10.91 2.33
C ASN A 33 8.07 11.75 2.49
N GLY A 34 7.03 11.15 3.07
CA GLY A 34 5.72 11.76 3.25
C GLY A 34 4.88 11.85 1.96
N GLU A 35 5.27 11.25 0.84
CA GLU A 35 4.50 11.25 -0.40
C GLU A 35 3.46 10.11 -0.41
N PHE A 36 2.27 10.37 -0.93
CA PHE A 36 1.25 9.36 -1.18
C PHE A 36 1.18 9.07 -2.69
N VAL A 37 1.71 7.92 -3.09
CA VAL A 37 1.75 7.48 -4.50
C VAL A 37 0.75 6.37 -4.75
N GLY A 38 -0.10 6.53 -5.78
CA GLY A 38 -0.97 5.50 -6.31
C GLY A 38 -0.35 4.80 -7.50
N ILE A 39 -0.48 3.48 -7.57
CA ILE A 39 -0.16 2.66 -8.76
C ILE A 39 -1.46 2.20 -9.37
N MET A 40 -1.74 2.57 -10.62
CA MET A 40 -2.95 2.21 -11.34
C MET A 40 -2.66 1.42 -12.62
N GLY A 41 -3.66 0.73 -13.13
CA GLY A 41 -3.59 -0.03 -14.38
C GLY A 41 -4.66 -1.11 -14.47
N ALA A 42 -4.84 -1.72 -15.62
CA ALA A 42 -5.78 -2.83 -15.84
C ALA A 42 -5.43 -4.07 -15.00
N SER A 43 -6.36 -5.01 -14.87
CA SER A 43 -6.07 -6.32 -14.29
C SER A 43 -4.94 -7.01 -15.09
N GLY A 44 -4.00 -7.64 -14.38
CA GLY A 44 -2.86 -8.29 -15.04
C GLY A 44 -1.73 -7.36 -15.49
N SER A 45 -1.83 -6.03 -15.33
CA SER A 45 -0.77 -5.09 -15.76
C SER A 45 0.54 -5.15 -14.96
N GLY A 46 0.60 -5.93 -13.85
CA GLY A 46 1.80 -6.08 -13.03
C GLY A 46 1.80 -5.32 -11.70
N LYS A 47 0.72 -4.62 -11.31
CA LYS A 47 0.62 -3.81 -10.08
C LYS A 47 0.90 -4.60 -8.80
N THR A 48 0.16 -5.69 -8.58
CA THR A 48 0.33 -6.57 -7.41
C THR A 48 1.72 -7.23 -7.42
N THR A 49 2.24 -7.59 -8.59
CA THR A 49 3.62 -8.09 -8.72
C THR A 49 4.63 -7.04 -8.28
N LEU A 50 4.46 -5.78 -8.71
CA LEU A 50 5.32 -4.67 -8.29
C LEU A 50 5.27 -4.48 -6.77
N LEU A 51 4.05 -4.44 -6.20
CA LEU A 51 3.87 -4.30 -4.76
C LEU A 51 4.50 -5.47 -4.00
N ASN A 52 4.34 -6.71 -4.48
CA ASN A 52 4.96 -7.89 -3.90
C ASN A 52 6.50 -7.83 -3.93
N CYS A 53 7.09 -7.27 -4.98
CA CYS A 53 8.54 -7.05 -5.04
C CYS A 53 8.99 -5.97 -4.05
N VAL A 54 8.29 -4.82 -3.97
CA VAL A 54 8.58 -3.74 -3.02
C VAL A 54 8.41 -4.23 -1.57
N SER A 55 7.41 -5.06 -1.33
CA SER A 55 7.11 -5.62 -0.02
C SER A 55 8.03 -6.77 0.39
N THR A 56 8.92 -7.19 -0.49
CA THR A 56 9.79 -8.36 -0.29
C THR A 56 9.07 -9.70 -0.18
N ILE A 57 7.75 -9.76 -0.45
CA ILE A 57 6.99 -11.02 -0.56
C ILE A 57 7.53 -11.84 -1.72
N ASP A 58 7.83 -11.17 -2.84
CA ASP A 58 8.49 -11.77 -3.99
C ASP A 58 9.84 -11.08 -4.26
N ARG A 59 10.66 -11.67 -5.11
CA ARG A 59 11.97 -11.13 -5.51
C ARG A 59 11.94 -10.68 -6.96
N VAL A 60 12.57 -9.57 -7.24
CA VAL A 60 12.84 -9.15 -8.62
C VAL A 60 13.77 -10.15 -9.32
N THR A 61 13.62 -10.30 -10.62
CA THR A 61 14.53 -11.09 -11.44
C THR A 61 15.79 -10.29 -11.79
N ALA A 62 15.62 -8.97 -12.02
CA ALA A 62 16.70 -8.02 -12.27
C ALA A 62 16.36 -6.65 -11.69
N GLY A 63 17.35 -5.78 -11.58
CA GLY A 63 17.23 -4.43 -11.02
C GLY A 63 17.35 -4.39 -9.50
N HIS A 64 17.09 -3.21 -8.93
CA HIS A 64 17.24 -2.93 -7.50
C HIS A 64 16.04 -2.21 -6.92
N ILE A 65 15.73 -2.51 -5.67
CA ILE A 65 14.75 -1.78 -4.86
C ILE A 65 15.46 -1.34 -3.59
N ILE A 66 15.48 -0.03 -3.37
CA ILE A 66 16.13 0.59 -2.21
C ILE A 66 15.05 1.23 -1.36
N ILE A 67 14.97 0.88 -0.08
CA ILE A 67 14.04 1.48 0.89
C ILE A 67 14.87 2.02 2.04
N ASN A 68 14.66 3.30 2.36
CA ASN A 68 15.39 4.01 3.43
C ASN A 68 16.93 3.83 3.30
N GLY A 69 17.45 3.89 2.05
CA GLY A 69 18.88 3.72 1.75
C GLY A 69 19.38 2.28 1.73
N GLU A 70 18.55 1.27 2.09
CA GLU A 70 18.95 -0.13 2.09
C GLU A 70 18.43 -0.87 0.84
N ASP A 71 19.32 -1.52 0.08
CA ASP A 71 18.97 -2.34 -1.10
C ASP A 71 18.37 -3.67 -0.64
N ILE A 72 17.03 -3.76 -0.68
CA ILE A 72 16.27 -4.93 -0.21
C ILE A 72 16.45 -6.16 -1.10
N THR A 73 16.93 -6.00 -2.32
CA THR A 73 17.20 -7.14 -3.23
C THR A 73 18.39 -7.96 -2.78
N LYS A 74 19.28 -7.37 -1.97
CA LYS A 74 20.51 -7.99 -1.46
C LYS A 74 20.36 -8.61 -0.07
N ILE A 75 19.34 -8.22 0.70
CA ILE A 75 19.15 -8.77 2.05
C ILE A 75 18.42 -10.12 2.03
N LYS A 76 18.79 -11.00 2.98
CA LYS A 76 18.27 -12.38 3.08
C LYS A 76 18.08 -12.80 4.54
N GLY A 77 17.29 -13.86 4.73
CA GLY A 77 17.14 -14.52 6.03
C GLY A 77 16.64 -13.59 7.14
N ASN A 78 17.24 -13.67 8.32
CA ASN A 78 16.81 -12.92 9.50
C ASN A 78 16.87 -11.40 9.31
N LYS A 79 17.81 -10.88 8.50
CA LYS A 79 17.89 -9.44 8.20
C LYS A 79 16.68 -8.97 7.41
N LEU A 80 16.20 -9.76 6.44
CA LEU A 80 14.99 -9.47 5.68
C LEU A 80 13.73 -9.50 6.57
N ASN A 81 13.65 -10.49 7.46
CA ASN A 81 12.53 -10.57 8.40
C ASN A 81 12.50 -9.38 9.38
N LYS A 82 13.67 -8.93 9.84
CA LYS A 82 13.80 -7.72 10.65
C LYS A 82 13.34 -6.50 9.88
N PHE A 83 13.85 -6.32 8.65
CA PHE A 83 13.49 -5.22 7.75
C PHE A 83 11.96 -5.11 7.56
N ARG A 84 11.29 -6.24 7.23
CA ARG A 84 9.82 -6.27 7.08
C ARG A 84 9.08 -5.77 8.31
N ARG A 85 9.53 -6.15 9.51
CA ARG A 85 8.87 -5.79 10.76
C ARG A 85 9.08 -4.33 11.16
N GLU A 86 10.22 -3.75 10.79
CA GLU A 86 10.64 -2.43 11.28
C GLU A 86 10.36 -1.32 10.27
N GLU A 87 10.53 -1.61 8.97
CA GLU A 87 10.50 -0.59 7.92
C GLU A 87 9.19 -0.57 7.11
N LEU A 88 8.41 -1.67 7.11
CA LEU A 88 7.21 -1.81 6.27
C LEU A 88 5.92 -1.91 7.10
N GLY A 89 4.90 -1.16 6.68
CA GLY A 89 3.53 -1.34 7.11
C GLY A 89 2.69 -1.93 5.97
N PHE A 90 1.71 -2.80 6.28
CA PHE A 90 0.87 -3.45 5.27
C PHE A 90 -0.60 -3.27 5.54
N ILE A 91 -1.35 -2.89 4.50
CA ILE A 91 -2.81 -2.86 4.47
C ILE A 91 -3.27 -3.69 3.27
N PHE A 92 -3.91 -4.83 3.54
CA PHE A 92 -4.38 -5.78 2.54
C PHE A 92 -5.88 -5.60 2.26
N GLN A 93 -6.32 -6.05 1.10
CA GLN A 93 -7.73 -6.07 0.70
C GLN A 93 -8.59 -6.88 1.70
N ASP A 94 -8.14 -8.07 2.10
CA ASP A 94 -8.86 -8.99 3.01
C ASP A 94 -8.58 -8.74 4.50
N PHE A 95 -8.12 -7.53 4.86
CA PHE A 95 -7.78 -7.10 6.23
C PHE A 95 -6.68 -7.93 6.91
N ASN A 96 -6.63 -9.23 6.69
CA ASN A 96 -5.71 -10.20 7.30
C ASN A 96 -5.62 -10.07 8.83
N LEU A 97 -6.79 -9.87 9.49
CA LEU A 97 -6.90 -9.90 10.93
C LEU A 97 -7.01 -11.35 11.41
N LEU A 98 -6.45 -11.63 12.57
CA LEU A 98 -6.55 -12.93 13.22
C LEU A 98 -7.86 -12.97 14.02
N ASP A 99 -8.80 -13.82 13.62
CA ASP A 99 -10.14 -13.93 14.24
C ASP A 99 -10.08 -14.45 15.67
N THR A 100 -9.00 -15.12 16.06
CA THR A 100 -8.74 -15.62 17.43
C THR A 100 -8.21 -14.55 18.38
N LEU A 101 -7.87 -13.38 17.87
CA LEU A 101 -7.37 -12.23 18.64
C LEU A 101 -8.39 -11.09 18.63
N THR A 102 -8.48 -10.38 19.74
CA THR A 102 -9.22 -9.11 19.82
C THR A 102 -8.65 -8.05 18.88
N ILE A 103 -9.37 -6.96 18.64
CA ILE A 103 -8.85 -5.79 17.90
C ILE A 103 -7.58 -5.24 18.57
N TYR A 104 -7.57 -5.15 19.90
CA TYR A 104 -6.38 -4.75 20.66
C TYR A 104 -5.19 -5.66 20.34
N GLU A 105 -5.35 -6.97 20.46
CA GLU A 105 -4.28 -7.94 20.24
C GLU A 105 -3.80 -7.97 18.78
N ASN A 106 -4.70 -7.82 17.80
CA ASN A 106 -4.33 -7.68 16.40
C ASN A 106 -3.41 -6.49 16.16
N ILE A 107 -3.69 -5.35 16.80
CA ILE A 107 -2.86 -4.14 16.69
C ILE A 107 -1.55 -4.33 17.46
N ALA A 108 -1.62 -4.85 18.69
CA ALA A 108 -0.47 -5.07 19.57
C ALA A 108 0.55 -6.07 19.00
N LEU A 109 0.09 -7.03 18.18
CA LEU A 109 0.91 -8.13 17.65
C LEU A 109 2.19 -7.64 16.99
N ALA A 110 2.12 -6.57 16.19
CA ALA A 110 3.28 -6.01 15.48
C ALA A 110 4.38 -5.56 16.46
N LEU A 111 4.01 -4.88 17.56
CA LEU A 111 4.96 -4.44 18.59
C LEU A 111 5.43 -5.59 19.48
N THR A 112 4.56 -6.58 19.73
CA THR A 112 4.90 -7.79 20.49
C THR A 112 6.02 -8.58 19.80
N ILE A 113 5.91 -8.75 18.47
CA ILE A 113 6.95 -9.40 17.66
C ILE A 113 8.28 -8.61 17.69
N GLN A 114 8.21 -7.29 17.82
CA GLN A 114 9.39 -6.43 18.00
C GLN A 114 9.94 -6.43 19.43
N LYS A 115 9.31 -7.18 20.36
CA LYS A 115 9.68 -7.27 21.79
C LYS A 115 9.62 -5.92 22.53
N VAL A 116 8.69 -5.06 22.14
CA VAL A 116 8.41 -3.79 22.85
C VAL A 116 7.83 -4.11 24.24
N LYS A 117 8.11 -3.29 25.23
CA LYS A 117 7.60 -3.48 26.61
C LYS A 117 6.07 -3.35 26.66
N ALA A 118 5.42 -4.20 27.45
CA ALA A 118 3.95 -4.25 27.54
C ALA A 118 3.29 -2.89 27.86
N ILE A 119 3.88 -2.10 28.75
CA ILE A 119 3.36 -0.77 29.09
C ILE A 119 3.38 0.18 27.89
N GLU A 120 4.40 0.12 27.05
CA GLU A 120 4.54 0.93 25.86
C GLU A 120 3.56 0.46 24.76
N ILE A 121 3.40 -0.87 24.59
CA ILE A 121 2.39 -1.45 23.70
C ILE A 121 1.01 -0.93 24.06
N ASN A 122 0.63 -1.00 25.35
CA ASN A 122 -0.67 -0.54 25.82
C ASN A 122 -0.92 0.94 25.47
N ASN A 123 0.05 1.80 25.74
CA ASN A 123 -0.07 3.22 25.45
C ASN A 123 -0.22 3.49 23.94
N ARG A 124 0.63 2.89 23.11
CA ARG A 124 0.59 3.07 21.65
C ARG A 124 -0.71 2.54 21.05
N VAL A 125 -1.22 1.38 21.50
CA VAL A 125 -2.47 0.81 21.01
C VAL A 125 -3.65 1.71 21.32
N HIS A 126 -3.77 2.23 22.56
CA HIS A 126 -4.85 3.14 22.92
C HIS A 126 -4.75 4.48 22.17
N GLU A 127 -3.55 5.02 21.98
CA GLU A 127 -3.34 6.25 21.21
C GLU A 127 -3.79 6.08 19.75
N ILE A 128 -3.34 5.01 19.08
CA ILE A 128 -3.70 4.80 17.68
C ILE A 128 -5.19 4.43 17.52
N ALA A 129 -5.75 3.67 18.45
CA ALA A 129 -7.18 3.34 18.45
C ALA A 129 -8.05 4.60 18.57
N LYS A 130 -7.63 5.58 19.38
CA LYS A 130 -8.29 6.89 19.47
C LYS A 130 -8.18 7.68 18.18
N LYS A 131 -6.99 7.74 17.56
CA LYS A 131 -6.75 8.47 16.30
C LYS A 131 -7.59 7.91 15.15
N LEU A 132 -7.84 6.58 15.13
CA LEU A 132 -8.57 5.90 14.07
C LEU A 132 -10.04 5.59 14.42
N ASP A 133 -10.56 6.16 15.50
CA ASP A 133 -11.96 5.99 15.93
C ASP A 133 -12.37 4.51 16.08
N ILE A 134 -11.54 3.71 16.76
CA ILE A 134 -11.78 2.30 17.06
C ILE A 134 -11.65 1.98 18.57
N SER A 135 -11.51 2.99 19.43
CA SER A 135 -11.37 2.79 20.88
C SER A 135 -12.52 1.99 21.49
N GLY A 136 -13.75 2.22 21.01
CA GLY A 136 -14.95 1.52 21.54
C GLY A 136 -15.05 0.04 21.17
N ILE A 137 -14.16 -0.47 20.32
CA ILE A 137 -14.20 -1.84 19.83
C ILE A 137 -12.93 -2.65 20.11
N ILE A 138 -11.94 -2.09 20.79
CA ILE A 138 -10.63 -2.75 21.00
C ILE A 138 -10.71 -4.11 21.68
N ASN A 139 -11.73 -4.34 22.52
CA ASN A 139 -11.95 -5.60 23.22
C ASN A 139 -12.82 -6.59 22.42
N LYS A 140 -13.30 -6.21 21.24
CA LYS A 140 -14.09 -7.10 20.37
C LYS A 140 -13.19 -7.92 19.46
N TYR A 141 -13.72 -9.02 18.97
CA TYR A 141 -13.09 -9.85 17.94
C TYR A 141 -13.43 -9.35 16.53
N PRO A 142 -12.62 -9.67 15.50
CA PRO A 142 -12.87 -9.23 14.12
C PRO A 142 -14.27 -9.57 13.59
N TYR A 143 -14.82 -10.75 13.94
CA TYR A 143 -16.16 -11.16 13.51
C TYR A 143 -17.31 -10.37 14.18
N GLN A 144 -17.03 -9.56 15.20
CA GLN A 144 -18.01 -8.75 15.94
C GLN A 144 -18.05 -7.28 15.46
N VAL A 145 -17.26 -6.92 14.45
CA VAL A 145 -17.12 -5.54 13.99
C VAL A 145 -17.38 -5.42 12.48
N SER A 146 -17.72 -4.20 12.01
CA SER A 146 -18.00 -3.95 10.60
C SER A 146 -16.74 -4.03 9.74
N GLY A 147 -16.90 -4.20 8.41
CA GLY A 147 -15.79 -4.20 7.45
C GLY A 147 -14.92 -2.94 7.55
N GLY A 148 -15.54 -1.76 7.65
CA GLY A 148 -14.80 -0.49 7.83
C GLY A 148 -14.04 -0.42 9.16
N GLN A 149 -14.56 -1.03 10.25
CA GLN A 149 -13.84 -1.13 11.52
C GLN A 149 -12.67 -2.11 11.43
N LYS A 150 -12.85 -3.26 10.74
CA LYS A 150 -11.75 -4.19 10.45
C LYS A 150 -10.62 -3.49 9.68
N GLN A 151 -10.97 -2.70 8.68
CA GLN A 151 -9.97 -1.99 7.87
C GLN A 151 -9.22 -0.93 8.67
N ARG A 152 -9.90 -0.16 9.54
CA ARG A 152 -9.22 0.76 10.45
C ARG A 152 -8.31 0.04 11.46
N CYS A 153 -8.70 -1.17 11.91
CA CYS A 153 -7.83 -2.01 12.71
C CYS A 153 -6.58 -2.46 11.92
N ALA A 154 -6.74 -2.89 10.67
CA ALA A 154 -5.62 -3.25 9.79
C ALA A 154 -4.69 -2.05 9.55
N ALA A 155 -5.25 -0.85 9.34
CA ALA A 155 -4.49 0.39 9.24
C ALA A 155 -3.74 0.70 10.55
N ALA A 156 -4.39 0.58 11.71
CA ALA A 156 -3.74 0.75 13.02
C ALA A 156 -2.54 -0.19 13.19
N ARG A 157 -2.72 -1.48 12.87
CA ARG A 157 -1.65 -2.48 12.91
C ARG A 157 -0.48 -2.14 11.97
N ALA A 158 -0.79 -1.61 10.79
CA ALA A 158 0.22 -1.26 9.79
C ALA A 158 1.11 -0.09 10.24
N ILE A 159 0.56 0.88 10.98
CA ILE A 159 1.28 2.12 11.32
C ILE A 159 1.86 2.14 12.74
N ILE A 160 1.43 1.22 13.63
CA ILE A 160 1.81 1.26 15.06
C ILE A 160 3.31 1.08 15.29
N THR A 161 4.00 0.44 14.34
CA THR A 161 5.47 0.28 14.36
C THR A 161 6.22 1.50 13.86
N ASN A 162 5.51 2.53 13.37
CA ASN A 162 6.07 3.71 12.73
C ASN A 162 6.97 3.36 11.51
N PRO A 163 6.42 2.63 10.52
CA PRO A 163 7.19 2.17 9.37
C PRO A 163 7.63 3.33 8.48
N LYS A 164 8.66 3.09 7.66
CA LYS A 164 9.13 4.07 6.66
C LYS A 164 8.19 4.23 5.48
N ILE A 165 7.51 3.15 5.11
CA ILE A 165 6.53 3.15 4.03
C ILE A 165 5.36 2.22 4.35
N ILE A 166 4.16 2.66 4.04
CA ILE A 166 2.93 1.87 4.10
C ILE A 166 2.61 1.38 2.70
N LEU A 167 2.43 0.08 2.55
CA LEU A 167 2.05 -0.60 1.32
C LEU A 167 0.59 -1.02 1.41
N ALA A 168 -0.24 -0.61 0.45
CA ALA A 168 -1.66 -0.92 0.42
C ALA A 168 -2.03 -1.59 -0.91
N ASP A 169 -2.58 -2.80 -0.86
CA ASP A 169 -3.03 -3.56 -2.03
C ASP A 169 -4.56 -3.56 -2.08
N GLU A 170 -5.12 -2.84 -3.05
CA GLU A 170 -6.57 -2.71 -3.29
C GLU A 170 -7.39 -2.49 -2.00
N PRO A 171 -7.03 -1.51 -1.15
CA PRO A 171 -7.50 -1.44 0.24
C PRO A 171 -9.02 -1.21 0.36
N THR A 172 -9.68 -0.77 -0.71
CA THR A 172 -11.12 -0.51 -0.77
C THR A 172 -11.92 -1.60 -1.47
N GLY A 173 -11.26 -2.60 -2.08
CA GLY A 173 -11.89 -3.57 -2.98
C GLY A 173 -12.97 -4.45 -2.34
N ALA A 174 -12.89 -4.72 -1.03
CA ALA A 174 -13.87 -5.52 -0.28
C ALA A 174 -14.87 -4.66 0.51
N LEU A 175 -14.93 -3.33 0.31
CA LEU A 175 -15.71 -2.41 1.11
C LEU A 175 -16.90 -1.82 0.34
N ASP A 176 -18.02 -1.58 1.06
CA ASP A 176 -19.07 -0.70 0.58
C ASP A 176 -18.57 0.76 0.47
N SER A 177 -19.27 1.57 -0.32
CA SER A 177 -18.86 2.97 -0.63
C SER A 177 -18.67 3.84 0.63
N LYS A 178 -19.46 3.62 1.69
CA LYS A 178 -19.36 4.38 2.94
C LYS A 178 -18.08 3.99 3.71
N SER A 179 -17.82 2.71 3.82
CA SER A 179 -16.64 2.15 4.49
C SER A 179 -15.36 2.49 3.71
N ALA A 180 -15.39 2.41 2.38
CA ALA A 180 -14.29 2.83 1.51
C ALA A 180 -13.92 4.31 1.74
N LYS A 181 -14.93 5.20 1.76
CA LYS A 181 -14.71 6.63 2.03
C LYS A 181 -14.09 6.85 3.42
N GLN A 182 -14.56 6.15 4.44
CA GLN A 182 -13.98 6.26 5.80
C GLN A 182 -12.53 5.80 5.85
N LEU A 183 -12.19 4.72 5.16
CA LEU A 183 -10.81 4.27 5.06
C LEU A 183 -9.93 5.29 4.34
N LEU A 184 -10.39 5.83 3.21
CA LEU A 184 -9.64 6.84 2.45
C LEU A 184 -9.42 8.12 3.27
N MET A 185 -10.40 8.53 4.08
CA MET A 185 -10.19 9.60 5.06
C MET A 185 -9.12 9.24 6.11
N THR A 186 -9.01 7.96 6.46
CA THR A 186 -7.92 7.48 7.33
C THR A 186 -6.56 7.59 6.63
N PHE A 187 -6.44 7.18 5.36
CA PHE A 187 -5.21 7.38 4.59
C PHE A 187 -4.84 8.86 4.47
N ASP A 188 -5.81 9.73 4.17
CA ASP A 188 -5.60 11.17 4.11
C ASP A 188 -5.09 11.72 5.45
N TYR A 189 -5.67 11.27 6.58
CA TYR A 189 -5.19 11.63 7.91
C TYR A 189 -3.74 11.15 8.17
N LEU A 190 -3.42 9.89 7.81
CA LEU A 190 -2.07 9.34 7.96
C LEU A 190 -1.05 10.16 7.15
N HIS A 191 -1.41 10.49 5.92
CA HIS A 191 -0.58 11.27 5.01
C HIS A 191 -0.45 12.73 5.49
N GLN A 192 -1.55 13.47 5.64
CA GLN A 192 -1.54 14.91 5.91
C GLN A 192 -1.15 15.28 7.35
N LYS A 193 -1.47 14.43 8.32
CA LYS A 193 -1.25 14.74 9.75
C LYS A 193 -0.07 14.01 10.37
N LEU A 194 0.23 12.80 9.89
CA LEU A 194 1.34 11.99 10.40
C LEU A 194 2.52 11.91 9.43
N ASN A 195 2.44 12.60 8.28
CA ASN A 195 3.47 12.61 7.24
C ASN A 195 3.88 11.18 6.80
N ALA A 196 2.91 10.25 6.77
CA ALA A 196 3.17 8.87 6.38
C ALA A 196 3.46 8.79 4.88
N THR A 197 4.50 8.03 4.52
CA THR A 197 4.78 7.67 3.12
C THR A 197 3.91 6.48 2.74
N ILE A 198 3.15 6.58 1.64
CA ILE A 198 2.17 5.56 1.25
C ILE A 198 2.38 5.19 -0.22
N LEU A 199 2.48 3.90 -0.51
CA LEU A 199 2.39 3.33 -1.85
C LEU A 199 1.16 2.44 -1.94
N MET A 200 0.17 2.85 -2.71
CA MET A 200 -1.12 2.17 -2.84
C MET A 200 -1.33 1.66 -4.25
N VAL A 201 -1.70 0.40 -4.37
CA VAL A 201 -2.18 -0.19 -5.63
C VAL A 201 -3.70 -0.14 -5.64
N THR A 202 -4.29 0.33 -6.73
CA THR A 202 -5.72 0.30 -6.95
C THR A 202 -6.06 0.39 -8.43
N HIS A 203 -7.23 -0.11 -8.81
CA HIS A 203 -7.83 0.11 -10.14
C HIS A 203 -8.97 1.14 -10.09
N ASP A 204 -9.37 1.58 -8.89
CA ASP A 204 -10.45 2.53 -8.68
C ASP A 204 -9.94 3.97 -8.69
N ALA A 205 -10.44 4.79 -9.63
CA ALA A 205 -10.06 6.19 -9.80
C ALA A 205 -10.43 7.07 -8.59
N PHE A 206 -11.54 6.76 -7.90
CA PHE A 206 -11.94 7.51 -6.72
C PHE A 206 -10.93 7.30 -5.59
N THR A 207 -10.53 6.07 -5.35
CA THR A 207 -9.47 5.70 -4.39
C THR A 207 -8.15 6.37 -4.74
N ALA A 208 -7.73 6.29 -6.01
CA ALA A 208 -6.49 6.89 -6.49
C ALA A 208 -6.46 8.42 -6.35
N SER A 209 -7.61 9.09 -6.43
CA SER A 209 -7.70 10.57 -6.32
C SER A 209 -7.26 11.14 -4.97
N TYR A 210 -7.05 10.29 -3.97
CA TYR A 210 -6.48 10.67 -2.67
C TYR A 210 -4.96 10.79 -2.66
N SER A 211 -4.29 10.25 -3.70
CA SER A 211 -2.82 10.30 -3.83
C SER A 211 -2.34 11.68 -4.30
N ASP A 212 -1.07 11.99 -4.04
CA ASP A 212 -0.39 13.17 -4.59
C ASP A 212 0.05 12.96 -6.03
N ARG A 213 0.32 11.69 -6.38
CA ARG A 213 0.84 11.28 -7.67
C ARG A 213 0.36 9.88 -8.00
N ILE A 214 0.11 9.62 -9.29
CA ILE A 214 -0.29 8.32 -9.78
C ILE A 214 0.66 7.89 -10.89
N ILE A 215 1.11 6.65 -10.80
CA ILE A 215 1.88 5.97 -11.83
C ILE A 215 0.97 4.93 -12.47
N PHE A 216 0.73 5.05 -13.77
CA PHE A 216 -0.07 4.09 -14.53
C PHE A 216 0.85 3.02 -15.12
N ILE A 217 0.45 1.75 -14.91
CA ILE A 217 1.16 0.58 -15.46
C ILE A 217 0.29 -0.09 -16.52
N LYS A 218 0.90 -0.35 -17.69
CA LYS A 218 0.34 -1.15 -18.79
C LYS A 218 1.39 -2.18 -19.22
N ASP A 219 0.99 -3.45 -19.30
CA ASP A 219 1.83 -4.55 -19.79
C ASP A 219 3.23 -4.62 -19.14
N GLY A 220 3.25 -4.44 -17.81
CA GLY A 220 4.47 -4.49 -17.02
C GLY A 220 5.37 -3.25 -17.12
N LYS A 221 4.96 -2.18 -17.81
CA LYS A 221 5.72 -0.93 -18.00
C LYS A 221 4.99 0.27 -17.42
N ILE A 222 5.73 1.33 -17.07
CA ILE A 222 5.12 2.62 -16.79
C ILE A 222 4.58 3.19 -18.11
N PHE A 223 3.29 3.46 -18.14
CA PHE A 223 2.58 4.05 -19.27
C PHE A 223 2.53 5.58 -19.18
N ASN A 224 2.15 6.08 -17.99
CA ASN A 224 2.00 7.51 -17.74
C ASN A 224 2.15 7.81 -16.25
N GLU A 225 2.34 9.07 -15.93
CA GLU A 225 2.42 9.59 -14.57
C GLU A 225 1.60 10.88 -14.46
N LEU A 226 0.73 10.97 -13.44
CA LEU A 226 -0.03 12.17 -13.12
C LEU A 226 0.36 12.70 -11.76
N ILE A 227 0.61 13.99 -11.66
CA ILE A 227 0.88 14.70 -10.41
C ILE A 227 -0.32 15.60 -10.11
N LYS A 228 -0.86 15.47 -8.90
CA LYS A 228 -2.02 16.26 -8.44
C LYS A 228 -1.68 17.75 -8.35
N GLY A 229 -0.52 18.10 -7.82
CA GLY A 229 -0.10 19.49 -7.65
C GLY A 229 -1.15 20.31 -6.88
N ASN A 230 -1.60 21.41 -7.49
CA ASN A 230 -2.60 22.32 -6.92
C ASN A 230 -4.05 21.94 -7.30
N ASP A 231 -4.27 20.84 -8.00
CA ASP A 231 -5.61 20.41 -8.37
C ASP A 231 -6.43 20.06 -7.13
N THR A 232 -7.71 20.38 -7.18
CA THR A 232 -8.68 19.80 -6.25
C THR A 232 -8.78 18.29 -6.50
N ARG A 233 -9.22 17.51 -5.51
CA ARG A 233 -9.43 16.07 -5.67
C ARG A 233 -10.37 15.75 -6.83
N LYS A 234 -11.41 16.59 -7.07
CA LYS A 234 -12.33 16.42 -8.20
C LYS A 234 -11.62 16.57 -9.55
N GLN A 235 -10.85 17.64 -9.72
CA GLN A 235 -10.08 17.87 -10.95
C GLN A 235 -9.06 16.74 -11.19
N PHE A 236 -8.39 16.30 -10.14
CA PHE A 236 -7.44 15.20 -10.25
C PHE A 236 -8.14 13.88 -10.62
N PHE A 237 -9.30 13.59 -10.03
CA PHE A 237 -10.12 12.44 -10.39
C PHE A 237 -10.53 12.47 -11.88
N GLU A 238 -10.96 13.61 -12.41
CA GLU A 238 -11.32 13.78 -13.82
C GLU A 238 -10.12 13.45 -14.74
N LYS A 239 -8.92 13.96 -14.43
CA LYS A 239 -7.67 13.63 -15.15
C LYS A 239 -7.32 12.13 -15.09
N ILE A 240 -7.57 11.48 -13.93
CA ILE A 240 -7.35 10.04 -13.78
C ILE A 240 -8.25 9.25 -14.73
N ILE A 241 -9.54 9.60 -14.81
CA ILE A 241 -10.50 8.96 -15.70
C ILE A 241 -10.07 9.12 -17.16
N GLU A 242 -9.59 10.30 -17.58
CA GLU A 242 -9.07 10.52 -18.93
C GLU A 242 -7.94 9.54 -19.27
N VAL A 243 -6.95 9.38 -18.37
CA VAL A 243 -5.84 8.45 -18.61
C VAL A 243 -6.32 6.99 -18.58
N GLN A 244 -7.26 6.63 -17.68
CA GLN A 244 -7.84 5.28 -17.67
C GLN A 244 -8.57 4.94 -18.98
N THR A 245 -9.28 5.90 -19.56
CA THR A 245 -9.96 5.73 -20.84
C THR A 245 -8.94 5.43 -21.96
N LEU A 246 -7.79 6.13 -21.96
CA LEU A 246 -6.70 5.86 -22.90
C LEU A 246 -6.03 4.49 -22.67
N LEU A 247 -5.97 4.03 -21.42
CA LEU A 247 -5.42 2.71 -21.08
C LEU A 247 -6.33 1.55 -21.52
N GLY A 248 -7.65 1.71 -21.38
CA GLY A 248 -8.68 0.69 -21.69
C GLY A 248 -9.18 0.70 -23.12
N GLY A 249 -8.94 1.76 -23.87
CA GLY A 249 -9.35 1.91 -25.25
C GLY A 249 -8.21 1.66 -26.23
N ASP A 250 -8.22 0.52 -26.92
CA ASP A 250 -7.87 0.58 -28.33
C ASP A 250 -8.98 1.42 -28.97
N LEU A 251 -8.64 2.63 -29.43
CA LEU A 251 -9.56 3.53 -30.17
C LEU A 251 -10.14 2.89 -31.44
N ASN A 252 -9.72 1.66 -31.79
CA ASN A 252 -10.19 0.86 -32.92
C ASN A 252 -11.38 -0.04 -32.60
N ASP A 253 -11.77 -0.20 -31.30
CA ASP A 253 -12.91 -1.04 -30.92
C ASP A 253 -14.24 -0.26 -30.75
N VAL A 254 -14.25 1.04 -31.08
CA VAL A 254 -15.41 1.95 -30.92
C VAL A 254 -15.89 2.52 -32.27
N ILE A 255 -15.52 1.89 -33.39
CA ILE A 255 -16.07 2.23 -34.72
C ILE A 255 -16.80 1.01 -35.31
#